data_c8f8fa1b7e6f4b107e756d7226b889d1
#
_entry.id   c8f8fa1b7e6f4b107e756d7226b889d1
#
_cell.length_a   1.000
_cell.length_b   1.000
_cell.length_c   1.000
_cell.angle_alpha   90.00
_cell.angle_beta   90.00
_cell.angle_gamma   90.00
#
_symmetry.space_group_name_H-M   'P 1'
#
loop_
_entity.id
_entity.type
_entity.pdbx_description
1 polymer ?
#
loop_
_entity_poly.entity_id
_entity_poly.type
_entity_poly.pdbx_seq_one_letter_code
_entity_poly.pdbx_strand_id
1 'polypeptide(L)'
;MKSIKQTVGLLAISVALFSCGGDSTNNDNEKQLKEPATIEQLGELLFNDSILSRGNQVACASCHKPDHAFADVTPVSVGVDGLKGTRNTPSAMNQSGRVFQFWDGRMETLEEQAAGPIENPVEMDLPLSAAVDKLNKHEQYKKFFIKIFGHQADKKSITDAIAAYERTLETNNSAFDNYMSGKDTSLFTASAKRGREIFNTKGKCFDCHFGPDFTTDLFRNIGLFNGKDLNDSGRFVVTRDPKDIGRFKTPGLRNIAVTAPYMHNGMHKTLREVIDYYNEPDKFISNSINRDTLLAKPLGLTEQEKQDLEAFLMSLTDARFLKK
;
A
#
# COMPACT_ATOMS: atom_id res chain seq x y z
N MET A 1 -3.71 -82.03 55.54
CA MET A 1 -4.61 -80.98 56.06
C MET A 1 -3.74 -79.85 56.59
N LYS A 2 -3.55 -78.78 55.83
CA LYS A 2 -2.68 -77.63 56.17
C LYS A 2 -3.55 -76.42 56.36
N SER A 3 -3.46 -75.86 57.56
CA SER A 3 -4.12 -74.61 57.99
C SER A 3 -3.45 -73.39 57.38
N ILE A 4 -4.21 -72.51 56.79
CA ILE A 4 -3.76 -71.23 56.29
C ILE A 4 -4.19 -70.17 57.27
N LYS A 5 -3.20 -69.49 57.88
CA LYS A 5 -3.42 -68.32 58.71
C LYS A 5 -3.54 -67.06 57.80
N GLN A 6 -4.64 -66.36 57.94
CA GLN A 6 -4.83 -65.07 57.30
C GLN A 6 -4.24 -63.95 58.21
N THR A 7 -3.35 -63.16 57.65
CA THR A 7 -2.80 -61.98 58.32
C THR A 7 -3.54 -60.76 57.77
N VAL A 8 -4.23 -60.02 58.68
CA VAL A 8 -4.91 -58.81 58.35
C VAL A 8 -3.89 -57.61 58.48
N GLY A 9 -3.54 -57.01 57.41
CA GLY A 9 -2.70 -55.78 57.38
C GLY A 9 -3.58 -54.54 57.44
N LEU A 10 -3.39 -53.71 58.47
CA LEU A 10 -3.98 -52.39 58.56
C LEU A 10 -3.27 -51.44 57.56
N LEU A 11 -4.02 -50.92 56.67
CA LEU A 11 -3.53 -49.84 55.74
C LEU A 11 -3.89 -48.52 56.36
N ALA A 12 -2.87 -47.75 56.81
CA ALA A 12 -3.04 -46.36 57.25
C ALA A 12 -3.16 -45.46 56.02
N ILE A 13 -4.31 -44.82 55.83
CA ILE A 13 -4.55 -43.81 54.77
C ILE A 13 -4.12 -42.47 55.30
N SER A 14 -2.97 -41.96 54.80
CA SER A 14 -2.53 -40.57 55.00
C SER A 14 -3.27 -39.66 54.01
N VAL A 15 -4.17 -38.82 54.50
CA VAL A 15 -4.83 -37.79 53.72
C VAL A 15 -3.86 -36.60 53.60
N ALA A 16 -3.24 -36.45 52.43
CA ALA A 16 -2.49 -35.26 52.08
C ALA A 16 -3.48 -34.18 51.60
N LEU A 17 -3.65 -33.14 52.38
CA LEU A 17 -4.36 -31.91 51.96
C LEU A 17 -3.52 -31.20 50.92
N PHE A 18 -3.84 -31.34 49.64
CA PHE A 18 -3.32 -30.47 48.59
C PHE A 18 -4.06 -29.13 48.64
N SER A 19 -3.36 -28.10 49.15
CA SER A 19 -3.75 -26.71 49.02
C SER A 19 -3.61 -26.32 47.55
N CYS A 20 -4.71 -26.17 46.81
CA CYS A 20 -4.74 -25.54 45.51
C CYS A 20 -4.53 -24.03 45.68
N GLY A 21 -3.27 -23.61 45.72
CA GLY A 21 -2.89 -22.25 45.38
C GLY A 21 -3.06 -22.07 43.87
N GLY A 22 -4.15 -21.48 43.45
CA GLY A 22 -4.35 -21.13 42.04
C GLY A 22 -3.43 -19.92 41.72
N ASP A 23 -2.21 -20.22 41.26
CA ASP A 23 -1.46 -19.24 40.47
C ASP A 23 -2.19 -19.12 39.15
N SER A 24 -2.96 -18.05 39.02
CA SER A 24 -3.45 -17.56 37.73
C SER A 24 -2.23 -17.03 36.96
N THR A 25 -1.46 -17.94 36.37
CA THR A 25 -0.53 -17.56 35.30
C THR A 25 -1.40 -17.19 34.11
N ASN A 26 -1.69 -15.89 34.00
CA ASN A 26 -2.07 -15.32 32.71
C ASN A 26 -0.92 -15.64 31.75
N ASN A 27 -1.11 -16.69 30.96
CA ASN A 27 -0.27 -16.98 29.80
C ASN A 27 -0.65 -16.01 28.69
N ASP A 28 -0.44 -14.73 28.92
CA ASP A 28 -0.43 -13.73 27.85
C ASP A 28 0.91 -13.90 27.12
N ASN A 29 0.94 -14.82 26.15
CA ASN A 29 1.94 -14.84 25.08
C ASN A 29 1.70 -13.65 24.15
N GLU A 30 1.56 -12.44 24.70
CA GLU A 30 1.53 -11.23 23.90
C GLU A 30 2.92 -11.06 23.29
N LYS A 31 2.99 -11.11 21.96
CA LYS A 31 4.25 -10.97 21.23
C LYS A 31 4.91 -9.68 21.66
N GLN A 32 6.11 -9.77 22.21
CA GLN A 32 6.85 -8.59 22.63
C GLN A 32 7.22 -7.77 21.41
N LEU A 33 6.66 -6.57 21.29
CA LEU A 33 6.98 -5.62 20.25
C LEU A 33 8.32 -4.95 20.54
N LYS A 34 9.08 -4.65 19.49
CA LYS A 34 10.29 -3.84 19.63
C LYS A 34 9.89 -2.41 20.00
N GLU A 35 10.44 -1.91 21.11
CA GLU A 35 10.15 -0.56 21.56
C GLU A 35 10.64 0.50 20.56
N PRO A 36 9.76 1.41 20.08
CA PRO A 36 10.14 2.45 19.15
C PRO A 36 10.92 3.58 19.85
N ALA A 37 11.89 4.14 19.13
CA ALA A 37 12.66 5.30 19.60
C ALA A 37 12.18 6.60 18.93
N THR A 38 11.48 6.53 17.79
CA THR A 38 11.02 7.68 17.02
C THR A 38 9.56 7.48 16.58
N ILE A 39 8.93 8.56 16.12
CA ILE A 39 7.55 8.55 15.60
C ILE A 39 7.45 7.63 14.36
N GLU A 40 8.45 7.64 13.48
CA GLU A 40 8.50 6.79 12.29
C GLU A 40 8.53 5.31 12.65
N GLN A 41 9.30 4.94 13.69
CA GLN A 41 9.34 3.55 14.17
C GLN A 41 8.02 3.12 14.83
N LEU A 42 7.32 4.02 15.51
CA LEU A 42 5.98 3.73 16.01
C LEU A 42 5.00 3.57 14.81
N GLY A 43 5.10 4.43 13.82
CA GLY A 43 4.33 4.32 12.57
C GLY A 43 4.58 3.01 11.83
N GLU A 44 5.84 2.57 11.74
CA GLU A 44 6.20 1.27 11.16
C GLU A 44 5.53 0.10 11.90
N LEU A 45 5.52 0.13 13.24
CA LEU A 45 4.82 -0.88 14.03
C LEU A 45 3.32 -0.88 13.71
N LEU A 46 2.67 0.28 13.72
CA LEU A 46 1.24 0.41 13.44
C LEU A 46 0.90 -0.02 11.99
N PHE A 47 1.74 0.32 11.02
CA PHE A 47 1.56 -0.04 9.61
C PHE A 47 1.60 -1.57 9.39
N ASN A 48 2.41 -2.28 10.18
CA ASN A 48 2.59 -3.72 10.08
C ASN A 48 1.70 -4.53 11.05
N ASP A 49 1.01 -3.89 11.99
CA ASP A 49 0.16 -4.55 12.98
C ASP A 49 -1.32 -4.48 12.58
N SER A 50 -2.02 -5.58 12.73
CA SER A 50 -3.45 -5.67 12.46
C SER A 50 -4.35 -5.08 13.55
N ILE A 51 -3.78 -4.56 14.64
CA ILE A 51 -4.51 -3.96 15.77
C ILE A 51 -5.49 -2.86 15.36
N LEU A 52 -5.19 -2.15 14.26
CA LEU A 52 -6.03 -1.08 13.72
C LEU A 52 -7.17 -1.58 12.82
N SER A 53 -7.48 -2.87 12.83
CA SER A 53 -8.63 -3.41 12.10
C SER A 53 -9.64 -4.11 13.00
N ARG A 54 -10.88 -4.23 12.54
CA ARG A 54 -11.91 -5.01 13.22
C ARG A 54 -11.45 -6.48 13.31
N GLY A 55 -11.41 -7.00 14.53
CA GLY A 55 -10.98 -8.39 14.77
C GLY A 55 -9.50 -8.66 14.53
N ASN A 56 -8.64 -7.63 14.38
CA ASN A 56 -7.19 -7.78 14.13
C ASN A 56 -6.88 -8.65 12.90
N GLN A 57 -7.61 -8.46 11.80
CA GLN A 57 -7.49 -9.29 10.59
C GLN A 57 -6.53 -8.71 9.56
N VAL A 58 -6.46 -7.38 9.45
CA VAL A 58 -5.80 -6.67 8.36
C VAL A 58 -4.89 -5.58 8.90
N ALA A 59 -3.70 -5.45 8.36
CA ALA A 59 -2.77 -4.34 8.57
C ALA A 59 -2.63 -3.52 7.28
N CYS A 60 -2.06 -2.32 7.33
CA CYS A 60 -1.73 -1.55 6.12
C CYS A 60 -0.82 -2.38 5.18
N ALA A 61 0.18 -3.06 5.74
CA ALA A 61 1.08 -3.96 5.01
C ALA A 61 0.38 -5.17 4.34
N SER A 62 -0.87 -5.48 4.69
CA SER A 62 -1.65 -6.53 4.01
C SER A 62 -1.95 -6.15 2.56
N CYS A 63 -2.16 -4.85 2.28
CA CYS A 63 -2.45 -4.30 0.96
C CYS A 63 -1.25 -3.53 0.39
N HIS A 64 -0.48 -2.85 1.23
CA HIS A 64 0.77 -2.17 0.86
C HIS A 64 1.97 -3.07 1.15
N LYS A 65 2.22 -4.03 0.26
CA LYS A 65 3.23 -5.09 0.45
C LYS A 65 4.66 -4.57 0.31
N PRO A 66 5.51 -4.65 1.36
CA PRO A 66 6.88 -4.13 1.32
C PRO A 66 7.71 -4.66 0.15
N ASP A 67 7.58 -5.95 -0.19
CA ASP A 67 8.34 -6.58 -1.29
C ASP A 67 7.86 -6.17 -2.69
N HIS A 68 6.73 -5.45 -2.80
CA HIS A 68 6.13 -4.95 -4.04
C HIS A 68 6.06 -3.42 -4.05
N ALA A 69 7.12 -2.79 -3.53
CA ALA A 69 7.20 -1.34 -3.39
C ALA A 69 5.94 -0.74 -2.74
N PHE A 70 5.42 -1.41 -1.71
CA PHE A 70 4.24 -0.99 -0.95
C PHE A 70 2.96 -0.80 -1.78
N ALA A 71 2.81 -1.57 -2.85
CA ALA A 71 1.57 -1.74 -3.62
C ALA A 71 0.97 -3.14 -3.40
N ASP A 72 -0.26 -3.37 -3.84
CA ASP A 72 -0.84 -4.72 -3.86
C ASP A 72 -0.50 -5.46 -5.16
N VAL A 73 -0.50 -6.79 -5.11
CA VAL A 73 -0.28 -7.71 -6.24
C VAL A 73 -1.59 -8.14 -6.91
N THR A 74 -2.73 -7.72 -6.38
CA THR A 74 -4.06 -8.05 -6.89
C THR A 74 -4.73 -6.82 -7.51
N PRO A 75 -5.65 -6.98 -8.48
CA PRO A 75 -6.35 -5.85 -9.09
C PRO A 75 -7.04 -4.94 -8.08
N VAL A 76 -7.62 -5.53 -7.03
CA VAL A 76 -8.23 -4.83 -5.89
C VAL A 76 -7.89 -5.57 -4.62
N SER A 77 -7.63 -4.83 -3.54
CA SER A 77 -7.27 -5.42 -2.24
C SER A 77 -8.46 -6.07 -1.55
N VAL A 78 -8.13 -6.96 -0.61
CA VAL A 78 -9.08 -7.71 0.20
C VAL A 78 -8.92 -7.25 1.66
N GLY A 79 -9.99 -6.71 2.22
CA GLY A 79 -10.05 -6.26 3.61
C GLY A 79 -10.63 -7.30 4.56
N VAL A 80 -11.20 -6.81 5.67
CA VAL A 80 -11.82 -7.65 6.70
C VAL A 80 -12.92 -8.54 6.11
N ASP A 81 -13.06 -9.74 6.65
CA ASP A 81 -14.03 -10.77 6.24
C ASP A 81 -13.96 -11.14 4.74
N GLY A 82 -12.84 -10.87 4.08
CA GLY A 82 -12.66 -11.15 2.66
C GLY A 82 -13.39 -10.18 1.73
N LEU A 83 -13.83 -9.03 2.22
CA LEU A 83 -14.48 -7.99 1.42
C LEU A 83 -13.47 -7.36 0.47
N LYS A 84 -13.93 -7.06 -0.75
CA LYS A 84 -13.05 -6.52 -1.80
C LYS A 84 -13.28 -5.02 -1.98
N GLY A 85 -12.18 -4.28 -2.10
CA GLY A 85 -12.19 -2.90 -2.56
C GLY A 85 -12.66 -2.79 -4.02
N THR A 86 -12.78 -1.56 -4.51
CA THR A 86 -13.21 -1.27 -5.88
C THR A 86 -12.08 -0.73 -6.76
N ARG A 87 -10.97 -0.34 -6.16
CA ARG A 87 -9.81 0.23 -6.84
C ARG A 87 -8.53 -0.50 -6.45
N ASN A 88 -7.56 -0.44 -7.35
CA ASN A 88 -6.21 -0.94 -7.10
C ASN A 88 -5.54 -0.13 -5.98
N THR A 89 -4.78 -0.80 -5.13
CA THR A 89 -3.98 -0.17 -4.08
C THR A 89 -2.68 0.39 -4.67
N PRO A 90 -2.52 1.71 -4.75
CA PRO A 90 -1.30 2.31 -5.25
C PRO A 90 -0.14 2.12 -4.25
N SER A 91 1.07 2.32 -4.73
CA SER A 91 2.24 2.34 -3.86
C SER A 91 2.14 3.44 -2.80
N ALA A 92 2.47 3.11 -1.54
CA ALA A 92 2.65 4.09 -0.47
C ALA A 92 4.04 4.78 -0.51
N MET A 93 4.89 4.43 -1.49
CA MET A 93 6.21 5.07 -1.64
C MET A 93 6.12 6.41 -2.35
N ASN A 94 7.07 7.30 -2.03
CA ASN A 94 7.22 8.63 -2.65
C ASN A 94 5.96 9.51 -2.49
N GLN A 95 5.31 9.44 -1.32
CA GLN A 95 4.10 10.21 -1.04
C GLN A 95 4.37 11.52 -0.28
N SER A 96 5.59 11.78 0.20
CA SER A 96 5.90 12.93 1.06
C SER A 96 5.64 14.29 0.41
N GLY A 97 5.74 14.39 -0.90
CA GLY A 97 5.51 15.64 -1.66
C GLY A 97 4.17 15.71 -2.40
N ARG A 98 3.26 14.78 -2.14
CA ARG A 98 1.96 14.74 -2.86
C ARG A 98 0.96 15.70 -2.24
N VAL A 99 0.24 16.43 -3.09
CA VAL A 99 -0.80 17.39 -2.68
C VAL A 99 -2.19 16.77 -2.59
N PHE A 100 -2.36 15.56 -3.10
CA PHE A 100 -3.59 14.80 -3.03
C PHE A 100 -3.31 13.32 -2.79
N GLN A 101 -4.13 12.69 -1.97
CA GLN A 101 -4.10 11.26 -1.69
C GLN A 101 -5.31 10.55 -2.30
N PHE A 102 -5.19 9.23 -2.50
CA PHE A 102 -6.11 8.38 -3.26
C PHE A 102 -6.18 8.70 -4.76
N TRP A 103 -6.78 7.78 -5.53
CA TRP A 103 -6.97 7.94 -6.97
C TRP A 103 -7.86 9.13 -7.35
N ASP A 104 -8.81 9.48 -6.50
CA ASP A 104 -9.76 10.59 -6.69
C ASP A 104 -9.35 11.88 -5.99
N GLY A 105 -8.28 11.86 -5.21
CA GLY A 105 -7.74 13.02 -4.52
C GLY A 105 -8.66 13.56 -3.43
N ARG A 106 -9.42 12.69 -2.76
CA ARG A 106 -10.39 13.10 -1.74
C ARG A 106 -9.76 13.57 -0.42
N MET A 107 -8.47 13.29 -0.21
CA MET A 107 -7.71 13.76 0.95
C MET A 107 -6.47 14.53 0.49
N GLU A 108 -6.01 15.50 1.29
CA GLU A 108 -4.90 16.38 0.95
C GLU A 108 -3.60 16.00 1.67
N THR A 109 -3.70 15.33 2.81
CA THR A 109 -2.54 14.95 3.63
C THR A 109 -2.45 13.43 3.82
N LEU A 110 -1.26 12.94 4.19
CA LEU A 110 -1.08 11.53 4.57
C LEU A 110 -1.81 11.19 5.87
N GLU A 111 -1.89 12.14 6.80
CA GLU A 111 -2.62 11.97 8.06
C GLU A 111 -4.12 11.74 7.82
N GLU A 112 -4.72 12.51 6.92
CA GLU A 112 -6.12 12.32 6.51
C GLU A 112 -6.31 11.01 5.75
N GLN A 113 -5.34 10.67 4.89
CA GLN A 113 -5.37 9.43 4.12
C GLN A 113 -5.33 8.21 5.05
N ALA A 114 -4.43 8.19 6.06
CA ALA A 114 -4.28 7.06 6.98
C ALA A 114 -5.57 6.74 7.75
N ALA A 115 -6.41 7.74 8.05
CA ALA A 115 -7.71 7.54 8.68
C ALA A 115 -8.71 6.77 7.79
N GLY A 116 -8.65 7.01 6.48
CA GLY A 116 -9.62 6.47 5.52
C GLY A 116 -9.74 4.94 5.54
N PRO A 117 -8.66 4.18 5.28
CA PRO A 117 -8.68 2.72 5.30
C PRO A 117 -9.08 2.13 6.65
N ILE A 118 -8.67 2.76 7.76
CA ILE A 118 -9.00 2.29 9.11
C ILE A 118 -10.52 2.29 9.31
N GLU A 119 -11.21 3.36 8.91
CA GLU A 119 -12.66 3.50 9.09
C GLU A 119 -13.48 2.89 7.94
N ASN A 120 -12.85 2.50 6.82
CA ASN A 120 -13.56 1.95 5.67
C ASN A 120 -14.10 0.53 5.95
N PRO A 121 -15.43 0.29 5.83
CA PRO A 121 -16.04 -0.99 6.17
C PRO A 121 -15.62 -2.17 5.28
N VAL A 122 -15.09 -1.91 4.08
CA VAL A 122 -14.56 -2.96 3.19
C VAL A 122 -13.05 -3.13 3.25
N GLU A 123 -12.35 -2.34 4.10
CA GLU A 123 -10.91 -2.41 4.30
C GLU A 123 -10.58 -2.87 5.73
N MET A 124 -10.47 -1.96 6.70
CA MET A 124 -10.11 -2.29 8.09
C MET A 124 -11.31 -2.26 9.07
N ASP A 125 -12.39 -1.57 8.73
CA ASP A 125 -13.69 -1.53 9.43
C ASP A 125 -13.57 -1.27 10.94
N LEU A 126 -12.79 -0.27 11.33
CA LEU A 126 -12.61 0.10 12.74
C LEU A 126 -12.76 1.61 12.91
N PRO A 127 -13.80 2.11 13.60
CA PRO A 127 -13.88 3.53 13.93
C PRO A 127 -12.61 4.00 14.65
N LEU A 128 -12.06 5.17 14.30
CA LEU A 128 -10.84 5.68 14.92
C LEU A 128 -10.95 5.81 16.46
N SER A 129 -12.14 6.08 17.00
CA SER A 129 -12.37 6.07 18.45
C SER A 129 -12.13 4.67 19.05
N ALA A 130 -12.55 3.62 18.36
CA ALA A 130 -12.31 2.25 18.80
C ALA A 130 -10.83 1.84 18.64
N ALA A 131 -10.14 2.34 17.61
CA ALA A 131 -8.69 2.17 17.46
C ALA A 131 -7.92 2.80 18.63
N VAL A 132 -8.29 4.02 19.04
CA VAL A 132 -7.76 4.70 20.23
C VAL A 132 -7.96 3.84 21.49
N ASP A 133 -9.17 3.32 21.71
CA ASP A 133 -9.47 2.47 22.85
C ASP A 133 -8.64 1.19 22.87
N LYS A 134 -8.48 0.53 21.69
CA LYS A 134 -7.65 -0.69 21.57
C LYS A 134 -6.19 -0.42 21.92
N LEU A 135 -5.60 0.63 21.35
CA LEU A 135 -4.20 0.98 21.60
C LEU A 135 -3.95 1.39 23.05
N ASN A 136 -4.89 2.10 23.70
CA ASN A 136 -4.75 2.51 25.10
C ASN A 136 -5.00 1.36 26.11
N LYS A 137 -5.69 0.29 25.70
CA LYS A 137 -5.81 -0.95 26.47
C LYS A 137 -4.62 -1.87 26.31
N HIS A 138 -3.88 -1.76 25.21
CA HIS A 138 -2.70 -2.58 24.94
C HIS A 138 -1.48 -2.01 25.67
N GLU A 139 -0.95 -2.71 26.65
CA GLU A 139 0.08 -2.20 27.57
C GLU A 139 1.34 -1.66 26.87
N GLN A 140 1.81 -2.32 25.81
CA GLN A 140 3.00 -1.88 25.08
C GLN A 140 2.71 -0.63 24.25
N TYR A 141 1.63 -0.59 23.47
CA TYR A 141 1.28 0.59 22.68
C TYR A 141 1.01 1.82 23.54
N LYS A 142 0.29 1.67 24.65
CA LYS A 142 0.07 2.74 25.61
C LYS A 142 1.40 3.37 26.07
N LYS A 143 2.39 2.52 26.45
CA LYS A 143 3.73 3.00 26.83
C LYS A 143 4.45 3.68 25.68
N PHE A 144 4.36 3.15 24.46
CA PHE A 144 5.00 3.71 23.27
C PHE A 144 4.45 5.09 22.93
N PHE A 145 3.11 5.27 22.96
CA PHE A 145 2.51 6.58 22.71
C PHE A 145 2.91 7.61 23.78
N ILE A 146 2.89 7.24 25.06
CA ILE A 146 3.35 8.14 26.14
C ILE A 146 4.81 8.53 25.95
N LYS A 147 5.67 7.58 25.56
CA LYS A 147 7.10 7.85 25.33
C LYS A 147 7.32 8.80 24.14
N ILE A 148 6.61 8.59 23.04
CA ILE A 148 6.85 9.31 21.77
C ILE A 148 6.11 10.67 21.76
N PHE A 149 4.86 10.72 22.22
CA PHE A 149 4.01 11.90 22.15
C PHE A 149 3.79 12.61 23.49
N GLY A 150 4.19 12.01 24.62
CA GLY A 150 3.95 12.55 25.96
C GLY A 150 2.53 12.30 26.48
N HIS A 151 1.68 11.61 25.73
CA HIS A 151 0.29 11.27 26.08
C HIS A 151 -0.12 9.93 25.53
N GLN A 152 -1.24 9.38 25.99
CA GLN A 152 -1.84 8.17 25.44
C GLN A 152 -2.27 8.39 23.99
N ALA A 153 -2.50 7.30 23.24
CA ALA A 153 -2.97 7.38 21.87
C ALA A 153 -4.25 8.20 21.75
N ASP A 154 -4.30 9.06 20.74
CA ASP A 154 -5.49 9.74 20.26
C ASP A 154 -5.55 9.63 18.73
N LYS A 155 -6.63 10.09 18.12
CA LYS A 155 -6.85 9.99 16.66
C LYS A 155 -5.70 10.63 15.88
N LYS A 156 -5.24 11.80 16.33
CA LYS A 156 -4.18 12.55 15.66
C LYS A 156 -2.84 11.85 15.75
N SER A 157 -2.43 11.41 16.94
CA SER A 157 -1.14 10.75 17.13
C SER A 157 -1.04 9.40 16.40
N ILE A 158 -2.16 8.69 16.22
CA ILE A 158 -2.21 7.47 15.40
C ILE A 158 -1.89 7.80 13.93
N THR A 159 -2.60 8.75 13.36
CA THR A 159 -2.41 9.12 11.95
C THR A 159 -1.08 9.82 11.70
N ASP A 160 -0.62 10.66 12.63
CA ASP A 160 0.70 11.30 12.58
C ASP A 160 1.84 10.25 12.53
N ALA A 161 1.74 9.20 13.35
CA ALA A 161 2.75 8.15 13.38
C ALA A 161 2.79 7.37 12.06
N ILE A 162 1.64 6.97 11.52
CA ILE A 162 1.55 6.26 10.24
C ILE A 162 2.11 7.13 9.11
N ALA A 163 1.68 8.38 9.02
CA ALA A 163 2.14 9.34 8.03
C ALA A 163 3.66 9.62 8.13
N ALA A 164 4.20 9.69 9.35
CA ALA A 164 5.64 9.85 9.57
C ALA A 164 6.42 8.66 9.00
N TYR A 165 5.95 7.43 9.20
CA TYR A 165 6.55 6.24 8.59
C TYR A 165 6.45 6.28 7.06
N GLU A 166 5.28 6.56 6.50
CA GLU A 166 5.09 6.61 5.05
C GLU A 166 6.02 7.63 4.37
N ARG A 167 6.31 8.76 5.03
CA ARG A 167 7.29 9.76 4.55
C ARG A 167 8.72 9.23 4.47
N THR A 168 9.05 8.15 5.16
CA THR A 168 10.37 7.49 5.05
C THR A 168 10.46 6.56 3.84
N LEU A 169 9.35 6.24 3.20
CA LEU A 169 9.28 5.29 2.08
C LEU A 169 9.65 5.98 0.76
N GLU A 170 10.93 6.28 0.59
CA GLU A 170 11.43 7.01 -0.57
C GLU A 170 12.31 6.12 -1.48
N THR A 171 12.21 6.37 -2.79
CA THR A 171 13.06 5.77 -3.82
C THR A 171 14.16 6.75 -4.21
N ASN A 172 15.41 6.34 -4.09
CA ASN A 172 16.56 7.19 -4.42
C ASN A 172 17.77 6.42 -4.99
N ASN A 173 17.63 5.14 -5.29
CA ASN A 173 18.72 4.27 -5.75
C ASN A 173 18.27 3.38 -6.92
N SER A 174 17.60 3.97 -7.91
CA SER A 174 17.31 3.29 -9.17
C SER A 174 18.47 3.42 -10.16
N ALA A 175 18.47 2.60 -11.22
CA ALA A 175 19.46 2.74 -12.32
C ALA A 175 19.36 4.14 -12.95
N PHE A 176 18.16 4.71 -13.07
CA PHE A 176 17.93 6.07 -13.54
C PHE A 176 18.56 7.10 -12.60
N ASP A 177 18.35 7.00 -11.26
CA ASP A 177 18.91 7.95 -10.28
C ASP A 177 20.45 7.94 -10.32
N ASN A 178 21.05 6.75 -10.39
CA ASN A 178 22.49 6.58 -10.46
C ASN A 178 23.07 7.16 -11.76
N TYR A 179 22.36 6.98 -12.88
CA TYR A 179 22.74 7.62 -14.15
C TYR A 179 22.66 9.15 -14.07
N MET A 180 21.55 9.69 -13.55
CA MET A 180 21.33 11.15 -13.47
C MET A 180 22.31 11.85 -12.52
N SER A 181 22.69 11.18 -11.44
CA SER A 181 23.70 11.68 -10.47
C SER A 181 25.14 11.44 -10.88
N GLY A 182 25.39 10.72 -11.96
CA GLY A 182 26.75 10.35 -12.41
C GLY A 182 27.49 9.33 -11.53
N LYS A 183 26.78 8.67 -10.59
CA LYS A 183 27.37 7.68 -9.68
C LYS A 183 27.72 6.37 -10.40
N ASP A 184 26.74 5.83 -11.14
CA ASP A 184 26.90 4.61 -11.93
C ASP A 184 25.98 4.69 -13.15
N THR A 185 26.56 4.61 -14.33
CA THR A 185 25.84 4.67 -15.60
C THR A 185 25.68 3.31 -16.27
N SER A 186 26.27 2.25 -15.72
CA SER A 186 26.34 0.92 -16.35
C SER A 186 24.98 0.24 -16.45
N LEU A 187 24.13 0.41 -15.46
CA LEU A 187 22.81 -0.20 -15.40
C LEU A 187 21.73 0.57 -16.19
N PHE A 188 22.00 1.82 -16.59
CA PHE A 188 21.10 2.59 -17.44
C PHE A 188 21.44 2.34 -18.91
N THR A 189 20.82 1.32 -19.48
CA THR A 189 21.13 0.75 -20.78
C THR A 189 20.90 1.71 -21.96
N ALA A 190 21.47 1.40 -23.13
CA ALA A 190 21.20 2.16 -24.36
C ALA A 190 19.72 2.14 -24.73
N SER A 191 19.02 1.02 -24.50
CA SER A 191 17.56 0.90 -24.66
C SER A 191 16.82 1.84 -23.71
N ALA A 192 17.17 1.88 -22.43
CA ALA A 192 16.56 2.79 -21.46
C ALA A 192 16.79 4.28 -21.82
N LYS A 193 17.95 4.62 -22.38
CA LYS A 193 18.23 5.99 -22.86
C LYS A 193 17.32 6.38 -24.02
N ARG A 194 17.15 5.51 -25.02
CA ARG A 194 16.19 5.74 -26.14
C ARG A 194 14.76 5.77 -25.61
N GLY A 195 14.41 4.89 -24.66
CA GLY A 195 13.09 4.89 -24.01
C GLY A 195 12.77 6.19 -23.29
N ARG A 196 13.76 6.79 -22.60
CA ARG A 196 13.61 8.11 -21.99
C ARG A 196 13.32 9.20 -23.03
N GLU A 197 14.01 9.14 -24.18
CA GLU A 197 13.73 10.09 -25.28
C GLU A 197 12.30 9.93 -25.79
N ILE A 198 11.85 8.68 -26.00
CA ILE A 198 10.46 8.39 -26.42
C ILE A 198 9.47 8.87 -25.35
N PHE A 199 9.73 8.63 -24.07
CA PHE A 199 8.92 9.09 -22.95
C PHE A 199 8.72 10.61 -22.96
N ASN A 200 9.78 11.35 -23.23
CA ASN A 200 9.78 12.82 -23.25
C ASN A 200 9.17 13.44 -24.53
N THR A 201 9.04 12.65 -25.61
CA THR A 201 8.66 13.18 -26.94
C THR A 201 7.46 12.42 -27.51
N LYS A 202 7.70 11.47 -28.42
CA LYS A 202 6.68 10.75 -29.18
C LYS A 202 5.66 10.01 -28.28
N GLY A 203 6.10 9.48 -27.14
CA GLY A 203 5.26 8.78 -26.18
C GLY A 203 4.33 9.68 -25.39
N LYS A 204 4.57 11.01 -25.35
CA LYS A 204 3.79 12.03 -24.61
C LYS A 204 3.61 11.73 -23.12
N CYS A 205 4.41 10.82 -22.57
CA CYS A 205 4.30 10.42 -21.16
C CYS A 205 4.65 11.57 -20.23
N PHE A 206 5.68 12.34 -20.61
CA PHE A 206 6.17 13.52 -19.86
C PHE A 206 5.11 14.60 -19.67
N ASP A 207 4.11 14.72 -20.55
CA ASP A 207 3.03 15.70 -20.44
C ASP A 207 2.17 15.51 -19.17
N CYS A 208 2.17 14.30 -18.61
CA CYS A 208 1.48 13.95 -17.38
C CYS A 208 2.42 13.48 -16.26
N HIS A 209 3.55 12.87 -16.62
CA HIS A 209 4.50 12.23 -15.71
C HIS A 209 5.85 12.96 -15.67
N PHE A 210 5.86 14.26 -15.34
CA PHE A 210 7.10 15.00 -15.14
C PHE A 210 7.43 15.17 -13.64
N GLY A 211 8.61 15.73 -13.36
CA GLY A 211 9.10 15.93 -12.00
C GLY A 211 9.88 14.72 -11.45
N PRO A 212 10.41 14.82 -10.23
CA PRO A 212 11.33 13.84 -9.68
C PRO A 212 10.71 12.45 -9.46
N ASP A 213 9.39 12.38 -9.24
CA ASP A 213 8.66 11.13 -9.05
C ASP A 213 7.79 10.74 -10.24
N PHE A 214 7.99 11.41 -11.38
CA PHE A 214 7.24 11.13 -12.62
C PHE A 214 5.73 11.25 -12.44
N THR A 215 5.28 12.34 -11.83
CA THR A 215 3.87 12.72 -11.70
C THR A 215 3.72 14.23 -11.58
N THR A 216 2.57 14.73 -12.03
CA THR A 216 2.14 16.12 -11.85
C THR A 216 1.13 16.27 -10.72
N ASP A 217 0.65 15.17 -10.13
CA ASP A 217 -0.53 15.11 -9.25
C ASP A 217 -1.83 15.68 -9.87
N LEU A 218 -1.83 16.00 -11.17
CA LEU A 218 -3.02 16.47 -11.89
C LEU A 218 -3.97 15.30 -12.18
N PHE A 219 -5.24 15.64 -12.31
CA PHE A 219 -6.29 14.68 -12.63
C PHE A 219 -6.48 14.58 -14.14
N ARG A 220 -6.36 13.36 -14.68
CA ARG A 220 -6.48 13.06 -16.11
C ARG A 220 -7.49 11.96 -16.36
N ASN A 221 -8.24 12.08 -17.46
CA ASN A 221 -9.09 11.01 -17.94
C ASN A 221 -8.37 10.30 -19.11
N ILE A 222 -7.79 9.16 -18.82
CA ILE A 222 -7.06 8.38 -19.81
C ILE A 222 -7.97 7.50 -20.67
N GLY A 223 -9.30 7.58 -20.49
CA GLY A 223 -10.29 6.85 -21.29
C GLY A 223 -10.84 5.59 -20.61
N LEU A 224 -10.60 5.40 -19.32
CA LEU A 224 -11.10 4.25 -18.54
C LEU A 224 -12.47 4.53 -17.89
N PHE A 225 -13.30 5.31 -18.58
CA PHE A 225 -14.69 5.56 -18.19
C PHE A 225 -15.58 5.54 -19.42
N ASN A 226 -16.64 4.71 -19.42
CA ASN A 226 -17.63 4.64 -20.50
C ASN A 226 -19.08 4.66 -19.98
N GLY A 227 -19.27 4.80 -18.66
CA GLY A 227 -20.58 4.86 -18.01
C GLY A 227 -21.34 3.53 -17.98
N LYS A 228 -20.69 2.39 -18.30
CA LYS A 228 -21.26 1.03 -18.32
C LYS A 228 -20.44 0.09 -17.45
N ASP A 229 -19.62 -0.74 -18.05
CA ASP A 229 -18.71 -1.68 -17.41
C ASP A 229 -17.46 -0.98 -16.80
N LEU A 230 -17.07 0.17 -17.35
CA LEU A 230 -16.10 1.08 -16.80
C LEU A 230 -16.83 2.33 -16.27
N ASN A 231 -17.37 2.23 -15.07
CA ASN A 231 -18.28 3.23 -14.50
C ASN A 231 -17.75 3.97 -13.27
N ASP A 232 -16.47 3.79 -12.90
CA ASP A 232 -15.85 4.59 -11.85
C ASP A 232 -15.65 6.03 -12.35
N SER A 233 -16.43 6.95 -11.80
CA SER A 233 -16.40 8.35 -12.20
C SER A 233 -15.20 9.17 -11.62
N GLY A 234 -14.34 8.54 -10.83
CA GLY A 234 -13.09 9.12 -10.34
C GLY A 234 -13.28 10.42 -9.55
N ARG A 235 -12.58 11.47 -9.93
CA ARG A 235 -12.58 12.79 -9.26
C ARG A 235 -13.97 13.41 -9.14
N PHE A 236 -14.87 13.11 -10.05
CA PHE A 236 -16.25 13.61 -10.01
C PHE A 236 -16.97 13.26 -8.69
N VAL A 237 -16.65 12.14 -8.06
CA VAL A 237 -17.24 11.77 -6.76
C VAL A 237 -16.97 12.85 -5.70
N VAL A 238 -15.81 13.51 -5.80
CA VAL A 238 -15.34 14.54 -4.85
C VAL A 238 -15.86 15.92 -5.24
N THR A 239 -15.66 16.32 -6.50
CA THR A 239 -15.90 17.71 -6.95
C THR A 239 -17.33 17.98 -7.39
N ARG A 240 -18.03 16.95 -7.87
CA ARG A 240 -19.34 17.07 -8.55
C ARG A 240 -19.30 17.93 -9.83
N ASP A 241 -18.10 18.29 -10.32
CA ASP A 241 -17.95 18.96 -11.60
C ASP A 241 -18.01 17.92 -12.74
N PRO A 242 -18.91 18.03 -13.72
CA PRO A 242 -19.00 17.12 -14.87
C PRO A 242 -17.70 16.99 -15.67
N LYS A 243 -16.81 18.01 -15.63
CA LYS A 243 -15.50 17.96 -16.26
C LYS A 243 -14.57 16.93 -15.64
N ASP A 244 -14.82 16.54 -14.40
CA ASP A 244 -13.99 15.60 -13.65
C ASP A 244 -14.44 14.13 -13.78
N ILE A 245 -15.49 13.87 -14.56
CA ILE A 245 -15.96 12.51 -14.82
C ILE A 245 -14.87 11.67 -15.46
N GLY A 246 -14.54 10.53 -14.83
CA GLY A 246 -13.52 9.58 -15.29
C GLY A 246 -12.08 10.07 -15.14
N ARG A 247 -11.85 11.18 -14.42
CA ARG A 247 -10.51 11.65 -14.10
C ARG A 247 -9.98 11.01 -12.84
N PHE A 248 -8.71 10.62 -12.90
CA PHE A 248 -7.95 10.08 -11.77
C PHE A 248 -6.64 10.86 -11.61
N LYS A 249 -6.14 10.89 -10.38
CA LYS A 249 -4.82 11.46 -10.09
C LYS A 249 -3.76 10.72 -10.89
N THR A 250 -2.87 11.45 -11.55
CA THR A 250 -1.69 10.89 -12.22
C THR A 250 -0.76 10.28 -11.17
N PRO A 251 -0.53 8.95 -11.15
CA PRO A 251 0.35 8.33 -10.18
C PRO A 251 1.82 8.57 -10.50
N GLY A 252 2.70 8.48 -9.49
CA GLY A 252 4.14 8.38 -9.71
C GLY A 252 4.52 7.10 -10.45
N LEU A 253 5.67 7.13 -11.16
CA LEU A 253 6.16 5.96 -11.89
C LEU A 253 7.40 5.32 -11.26
N ARG A 254 7.89 5.83 -10.12
CA ARG A 254 8.97 5.16 -9.41
C ARG A 254 8.54 3.76 -8.99
N ASN A 255 9.42 2.79 -9.16
CA ASN A 255 9.17 1.37 -8.87
C ASN A 255 8.06 0.72 -9.73
N ILE A 256 7.66 1.36 -10.84
CA ILE A 256 6.51 0.90 -11.64
C ILE A 256 6.64 -0.55 -12.11
N ALA A 257 7.86 -1.06 -12.33
CA ALA A 257 8.08 -2.44 -12.79
C ALA A 257 7.67 -3.52 -11.76
N VAL A 258 7.54 -3.16 -10.49
CA VAL A 258 7.20 -4.11 -9.41
C VAL A 258 5.84 -3.83 -8.75
N THR A 259 5.06 -2.89 -9.29
CA THR A 259 3.75 -2.50 -8.73
C THR A 259 2.56 -2.93 -9.59
N ALA A 260 2.75 -3.95 -10.43
CA ALA A 260 1.64 -4.54 -11.17
C ALA A 260 0.59 -5.17 -10.22
N PRO A 261 -0.72 -5.17 -10.59
CA PRO A 261 -1.31 -4.73 -11.85
C PRO A 261 -1.57 -3.20 -11.89
N TYR A 262 -1.76 -2.66 -13.08
CA TYR A 262 -1.78 -1.23 -13.35
C TYR A 262 -3.19 -0.68 -13.57
N MET A 263 -3.31 0.65 -13.55
CA MET A 263 -4.51 1.47 -13.60
C MET A 263 -5.29 1.45 -12.27
N HIS A 264 -6.22 2.38 -12.11
CA HIS A 264 -7.05 2.49 -10.89
C HIS A 264 -7.89 1.23 -10.59
N ASN A 265 -8.14 0.41 -11.59
CA ASN A 265 -8.92 -0.83 -11.49
C ASN A 265 -8.07 -2.11 -11.67
N GLY A 266 -6.74 -1.98 -11.79
CA GLY A 266 -5.83 -3.11 -11.92
C GLY A 266 -6.01 -3.93 -13.20
N MET A 267 -6.52 -3.35 -14.29
CA MET A 267 -6.88 -4.09 -15.51
C MET A 267 -5.70 -4.58 -16.34
N HIS A 268 -4.56 -3.91 -16.29
CA HIS A 268 -3.36 -4.29 -17.03
C HIS A 268 -2.35 -4.99 -16.12
N LYS A 269 -1.81 -6.12 -16.57
CA LYS A 269 -0.92 -6.97 -15.78
C LYS A 269 0.55 -6.70 -16.05
N THR A 270 0.89 -6.09 -17.17
CA THR A 270 2.27 -5.85 -17.60
C THR A 270 2.45 -4.40 -18.07
N LEU A 271 3.69 -3.89 -17.97
CA LEU A 271 4.03 -2.58 -18.54
C LEU A 271 3.80 -2.53 -20.04
N ARG A 272 4.00 -3.67 -20.72
CA ARG A 272 3.73 -3.77 -22.14
C ARG A 272 2.27 -3.53 -22.47
N GLU A 273 1.33 -4.13 -21.74
CA GLU A 273 -0.11 -3.88 -21.92
C GLU A 273 -0.45 -2.40 -21.68
N VAL A 274 0.18 -1.75 -20.70
CA VAL A 274 0.02 -0.31 -20.46
C VAL A 274 0.51 0.52 -21.63
N ILE A 275 1.69 0.20 -22.18
CA ILE A 275 2.27 0.90 -23.33
C ILE A 275 1.39 0.69 -24.57
N ASP A 276 0.91 -0.53 -24.81
CA ASP A 276 0.02 -0.86 -25.93
C ASP A 276 -1.32 -0.11 -25.79
N TYR A 277 -1.88 -0.01 -24.59
CA TYR A 277 -3.06 0.79 -24.31
C TYR A 277 -2.85 2.26 -24.69
N TYR A 278 -1.79 2.90 -24.19
CA TYR A 278 -1.50 4.31 -24.53
C TYR A 278 -1.17 4.52 -26.00
N ASN A 279 -0.57 3.52 -26.65
CA ASN A 279 -0.27 3.61 -28.07
C ASN A 279 -1.53 3.67 -28.95
N GLU A 280 -2.59 2.91 -28.60
CA GLU A 280 -3.82 2.82 -29.38
C GLU A 280 -5.05 2.60 -28.46
N PRO A 281 -5.45 3.60 -27.64
CA PRO A 281 -6.50 3.44 -26.62
C PRO A 281 -7.84 2.95 -27.20
N ASP A 282 -8.20 3.37 -28.44
CA ASP A 282 -9.47 2.99 -29.08
C ASP A 282 -9.56 1.51 -29.44
N LYS A 283 -8.43 0.81 -29.58
CA LYS A 283 -8.43 -0.65 -29.76
C LYS A 283 -8.90 -1.39 -28.51
N PHE A 284 -8.71 -0.79 -27.35
CA PHE A 284 -9.09 -1.38 -26.06
C PHE A 284 -10.47 -0.87 -25.60
N ILE A 285 -10.71 0.44 -25.70
CA ILE A 285 -11.94 1.09 -25.23
C ILE A 285 -12.39 2.12 -26.26
N SER A 286 -13.18 1.69 -27.23
CA SER A 286 -13.66 2.50 -28.35
C SER A 286 -14.76 3.50 -27.96
N ASN A 287 -15.44 3.28 -26.83
CA ASN A 287 -16.60 4.06 -26.36
C ASN A 287 -16.30 4.87 -25.09
N SER A 288 -15.04 5.24 -24.87
CA SER A 288 -14.65 6.06 -23.73
C SER A 288 -15.31 7.45 -23.77
N ILE A 289 -15.64 7.98 -22.59
CA ILE A 289 -16.27 9.29 -22.42
C ILE A 289 -15.23 10.27 -21.88
N ASN A 290 -15.14 11.47 -22.49
CA ASN A 290 -14.28 12.58 -22.04
C ASN A 290 -12.78 12.25 -21.94
N ARG A 291 -12.26 11.30 -22.76
CA ARG A 291 -10.82 11.02 -22.78
C ARG A 291 -10.01 12.27 -23.11
N ASP A 292 -8.88 12.45 -22.43
CA ASP A 292 -7.96 13.56 -22.63
C ASP A 292 -7.53 13.64 -24.11
N THR A 293 -7.51 14.85 -24.65
CA THR A 293 -7.16 15.13 -26.05
C THR A 293 -5.72 14.75 -26.41
N LEU A 294 -4.82 14.67 -25.43
CA LEU A 294 -3.45 14.14 -25.60
C LEU A 294 -3.46 12.69 -26.14
N LEU A 295 -4.51 11.94 -25.82
CA LEU A 295 -4.70 10.53 -26.20
C LEU A 295 -5.76 10.36 -27.31
N ALA A 296 -6.14 11.43 -28.01
CA ALA A 296 -7.14 11.39 -29.07
C ALA A 296 -6.66 10.70 -30.36
N LYS A 297 -5.36 10.51 -30.50
CA LYS A 297 -4.76 9.86 -31.69
C LYS A 297 -3.74 8.81 -31.24
N PRO A 298 -3.58 7.70 -32.00
CA PRO A 298 -2.52 6.75 -31.77
C PRO A 298 -1.14 7.41 -31.72
N LEU A 299 -0.28 6.96 -30.80
CA LEU A 299 1.10 7.46 -30.68
C LEU A 299 1.99 6.97 -31.84
N GLY A 300 1.62 5.84 -32.48
CA GLY A 300 2.35 5.27 -33.59
C GLY A 300 3.72 4.71 -33.20
N LEU A 301 3.86 4.20 -31.98
CA LEU A 301 5.09 3.57 -31.51
C LEU A 301 5.34 2.25 -32.25
N THR A 302 6.55 2.07 -32.76
CA THR A 302 7.03 0.78 -33.27
C THR A 302 7.29 -0.20 -32.13
N GLU A 303 7.44 -1.49 -32.44
CA GLU A 303 7.75 -2.52 -31.45
C GLU A 303 9.08 -2.25 -30.71
N GLN A 304 10.10 -1.74 -31.44
CA GLN A 304 11.36 -1.37 -30.83
C GLN A 304 11.21 -0.18 -29.88
N GLU A 305 10.42 0.84 -30.25
CA GLU A 305 10.16 2.00 -29.39
C GLU A 305 9.40 1.59 -28.13
N LYS A 306 8.46 0.67 -28.22
CA LYS A 306 7.75 0.12 -27.05
C LYS A 306 8.70 -0.64 -26.11
N GLN A 307 9.61 -1.45 -26.64
CA GLN A 307 10.65 -2.15 -25.86
C GLN A 307 11.60 -1.16 -25.18
N ASP A 308 12.02 -0.13 -25.89
CA ASP A 308 12.89 0.91 -25.36
C ASP A 308 12.18 1.70 -24.22
N LEU A 309 10.90 2.04 -24.42
CA LEU A 309 10.09 2.70 -23.40
C LEU A 309 9.91 1.82 -22.14
N GLU A 310 9.64 0.53 -22.33
CA GLU A 310 9.54 -0.43 -21.22
C GLU A 310 10.87 -0.52 -20.45
N ALA A 311 12.00 -0.59 -21.17
CA ALA A 311 13.33 -0.59 -20.54
C ALA A 311 13.59 0.68 -19.71
N PHE A 312 13.11 1.83 -20.17
CA PHE A 312 13.17 3.07 -19.38
C PHE A 312 12.32 2.96 -18.11
N LEU A 313 11.06 2.54 -18.21
CA LEU A 313 10.18 2.40 -17.05
C LEU A 313 10.72 1.40 -16.02
N MET A 314 11.31 0.30 -16.47
CA MET A 314 11.98 -0.66 -15.59
C MET A 314 13.17 -0.05 -14.85
N SER A 315 13.91 0.88 -15.48
CA SER A 315 15.06 1.55 -14.87
C SER A 315 14.71 2.49 -13.70
N LEU A 316 13.42 2.78 -13.48
CA LEU A 316 12.90 3.59 -12.36
C LEU A 316 12.74 2.78 -11.07
N THR A 317 13.11 1.50 -11.09
CA THR A 317 12.99 0.59 -9.94
C THR A 317 14.19 0.74 -9.01
N ASP A 318 13.93 0.97 -7.73
CA ASP A 318 14.96 1.01 -6.69
C ASP A 318 15.66 -0.35 -6.56
N ALA A 319 16.98 -0.32 -6.36
CA ALA A 319 17.81 -1.52 -6.27
C ALA A 319 17.35 -2.51 -5.19
N ARG A 320 16.68 -2.03 -4.12
CA ARG A 320 16.13 -2.88 -3.05
C ARG A 320 15.07 -3.87 -3.54
N PHE A 321 14.39 -3.58 -4.65
CA PHE A 321 13.33 -4.43 -5.23
C PHE A 321 13.82 -5.28 -6.40
N LEU A 322 15.06 -5.09 -6.86
CA LEU A 322 15.65 -5.94 -7.87
C LEU A 322 16.09 -7.26 -7.20
N LYS A 323 15.46 -8.36 -7.60
CA LYS A 323 15.88 -9.70 -7.12
C LYS A 323 17.33 -9.92 -7.49
N LYS A 324 18.15 -10.30 -6.51
CA LYS A 324 19.52 -10.76 -6.70
C LYS A 324 19.53 -12.12 -7.39
#